data_849d03251da7446259fe19a081bf243a
#
_entry.id   849d03251da7446259fe19a081bf243a
#
_cell.length_a   1.000
_cell.length_b   1.000
_cell.length_c   1.000
_cell.angle_alpha   90.00
_cell.angle_beta   90.00
_cell.angle_gamma   90.00
#
_symmetry.space_group_name_H-M   'P 1'
#
loop_
_entity.id
_entity.type
_entity.pdbx_description
1 polymer ?
#
loop_
_entity_poly.entity_id
_entity_poly.type
_entity_poly.pdbx_seq_one_letter_code
_entity_poly.pdbx_strand_id
1 'polypeptide(L)'
;MNKIRLVVASLLLGAATGFAQKPFNASGTGNPIIPGYFADPTVKKFGDTYYMYATTDGSGAGFGPAQVWTSKDFVNWTLMPMNWPDSHWIWAPDVMKHTDGNYYYFIVSCMIHCGVSETPRGPWKNILGESEAVLVPDRFVTNAITLDGQTFVDDDGSVYLYWGTWGIYKGFGCGAGKLASDMKSFTETRLIPNTEATDFFEAPFVMKRKGIYYFMYSSGSCHDHTYRVQYATSDKPMGPYTYRGCILETNADGTIHGPGHHSVLKEGNEYYMVYHRHDNPHSNRGFHRQLCVDRMEFAEDGSIKSLIPTHDGIGALASSVVKSKNLALGAKVRASSFYDAGFRPEYAVDDNNGTLWRPRGMGQEWIEVDLGVAQQIQTIWTQFEYGTQFYQYLIETSVDGKHWSVFADKRNNRLAGSPMVDFGKVKARYVRLTFTGGQKNGFGGAVWNLKIFDGVEASAPQQWLGLTAADWNGREWQNNEGMLGGAFTLKEVRHAHSVSVDAMRWYWNRELHWSIVIRYSPRPKSIQLVGWFTGQVNGRVMKRGRVFHQERLRCIVPPNLWSLPISVTTIGNRKQRKRHTMRKRISCVCL
;
A
#
# COMPACT_ATOMS: atom_id res chain seq x y z
N MET A 1 36.73 -54.73 45.55
CA MET A 1 36.96 -54.45 44.11
C MET A 1 35.66 -53.93 43.55
N ASN A 2 35.48 -52.63 43.57
CA ASN A 2 34.28 -51.96 43.07
C ASN A 2 34.49 -51.52 41.63
N LYS A 3 33.65 -52.06 40.72
CA LYS A 3 33.63 -51.62 39.32
C LYS A 3 32.75 -50.37 39.19
N ILE A 4 33.36 -49.24 38.89
CA ILE A 4 32.68 -48.01 38.50
C ILE A 4 32.27 -48.19 37.04
N ARG A 5 30.96 -48.16 36.76
CA ARG A 5 30.42 -48.04 35.39
C ARG A 5 30.33 -46.58 35.03
N LEU A 6 31.12 -46.18 34.04
CA LEU A 6 31.06 -44.85 33.42
C LEU A 6 29.88 -44.88 32.44
N VAL A 7 28.84 -44.05 32.70
CA VAL A 7 27.76 -43.81 31.76
C VAL A 7 28.17 -42.57 30.96
N VAL A 8 28.52 -42.77 29.70
CA VAL A 8 28.73 -41.67 28.74
C VAL A 8 27.36 -41.25 28.22
N ALA A 9 26.85 -40.14 28.69
CA ALA A 9 25.69 -39.50 28.11
C ALA A 9 26.13 -38.74 26.86
N SER A 10 25.80 -39.29 25.68
CA SER A 10 25.95 -38.60 24.41
C SER A 10 24.89 -37.51 24.29
N LEU A 11 25.28 -36.27 24.56
CA LEU A 11 24.48 -35.09 24.17
C LEU A 11 24.54 -34.96 22.66
N LEU A 12 23.49 -35.42 21.99
CA LEU A 12 23.18 -35.00 20.62
C LEU A 12 22.76 -33.52 20.65
N LEU A 13 23.72 -32.60 20.47
CA LEU A 13 23.43 -31.25 20.02
C LEU A 13 22.89 -31.38 18.59
N GLY A 14 21.58 -31.38 18.46
CA GLY A 14 20.93 -31.07 17.19
C GLY A 14 21.29 -29.60 16.84
N ALA A 15 22.30 -29.42 16.01
CA ALA A 15 22.52 -28.14 15.36
C ALA A 15 21.32 -27.88 14.44
N ALA A 16 20.33 -27.16 14.95
CA ALA A 16 19.39 -26.47 14.09
C ALA A 16 20.23 -25.47 13.27
N THR A 17 20.58 -25.83 12.06
CA THR A 17 21.09 -24.87 11.07
C THR A 17 19.93 -23.93 10.75
N GLY A 18 19.66 -22.99 11.62
CA GLY A 18 18.86 -21.84 11.26
C GLY A 18 19.64 -21.11 10.17
N PHE A 19 19.16 -21.19 8.94
CA PHE A 19 19.65 -20.31 7.90
C PHE A 19 19.46 -18.88 8.39
N ALA A 20 20.55 -18.11 8.46
CA ALA A 20 20.46 -16.72 8.85
C ALA A 20 19.55 -16.01 7.84
N GLN A 21 18.48 -15.38 8.32
CA GLN A 21 17.56 -14.64 7.48
C GLN A 21 18.32 -13.56 6.71
N LYS A 22 17.98 -13.38 5.42
CA LYS A 22 18.53 -12.32 4.58
C LYS A 22 18.30 -10.95 5.25
N PRO A 23 19.29 -10.07 5.39
CA PRO A 23 19.08 -8.72 5.86
C PRO A 23 18.14 -7.93 4.95
N PHE A 24 17.34 -7.02 5.50
CA PHE A 24 16.38 -6.22 4.74
C PHE A 24 16.99 -5.42 3.58
N ASN A 25 18.25 -5.05 3.68
CA ASN A 25 19.00 -4.28 2.68
C ASN A 25 20.01 -5.12 1.88
N ALA A 26 19.89 -6.44 1.89
CA ALA A 26 20.73 -7.28 1.05
C ALA A 26 20.29 -7.20 -0.41
N SER A 27 21.26 -7.18 -1.31
CA SER A 27 20.98 -7.17 -2.75
C SER A 27 20.23 -8.40 -3.23
N GLY A 28 19.47 -8.24 -4.29
CA GLY A 28 18.70 -9.27 -4.98
C GLY A 28 17.23 -9.29 -4.59
N THR A 29 16.45 -9.92 -5.46
CA THR A 29 15.00 -10.06 -5.30
C THR A 29 14.63 -10.77 -4.00
N GLY A 30 13.46 -10.46 -3.46
CA GLY A 30 12.93 -11.02 -2.23
C GLY A 30 11.69 -10.23 -1.80
N ASN A 31 11.46 -10.18 -0.50
CA ASN A 31 10.45 -9.33 0.09
C ASN A 31 11.01 -7.91 0.36
N PRO A 32 10.26 -6.86 -0.06
CA PRO A 32 8.96 -6.83 -0.73
C PRO A 32 9.01 -7.35 -2.18
N ILE A 33 7.91 -7.96 -2.63
CA ILE A 33 7.85 -8.55 -3.97
C ILE A 33 7.61 -7.55 -5.09
N ILE A 34 7.12 -6.35 -4.77
CA ILE A 34 6.94 -5.24 -5.71
C ILE A 34 7.54 -3.96 -5.12
N PRO A 35 8.07 -3.06 -5.95
CA PRO A 35 8.58 -1.77 -5.50
C PRO A 35 7.43 -0.80 -5.27
N GLY A 36 7.54 0.02 -4.23
CA GLY A 36 6.53 1.03 -3.89
C GLY A 36 5.77 0.73 -2.61
N TYR A 37 4.78 1.56 -2.35
CA TYR A 37 3.98 1.49 -1.14
C TYR A 37 2.58 1.00 -1.49
N PHE A 38 2.32 -0.26 -1.13
CA PHE A 38 1.06 -0.94 -1.38
C PHE A 38 0.70 -1.81 -0.19
N ALA A 39 -0.60 -2.00 0.02
CA ALA A 39 -1.12 -2.73 1.17
C ALA A 39 -2.33 -3.59 0.79
N ASP A 40 -2.81 -4.37 1.75
CA ASP A 40 -4.07 -5.11 1.67
C ASP A 40 -4.17 -5.97 0.40
N PRO A 41 -3.19 -6.87 0.15
CA PRO A 41 -3.05 -7.55 -1.12
C PRO A 41 -4.08 -8.65 -1.33
N THR A 42 -4.67 -8.68 -2.52
CA THR A 42 -5.30 -9.88 -3.06
C THR A 42 -4.51 -10.38 -4.27
N VAL A 43 -4.01 -11.59 -4.17
CA VAL A 43 -3.32 -12.26 -5.26
C VAL A 43 -4.20 -13.31 -5.92
N LYS A 44 -4.25 -13.31 -7.24
CA LYS A 44 -4.97 -14.30 -8.04
C LYS A 44 -4.11 -14.76 -9.21
N LYS A 45 -4.34 -15.99 -9.69
CA LYS A 45 -3.80 -16.47 -10.95
C LYS A 45 -4.93 -16.74 -11.91
N PHE A 46 -4.95 -16.06 -13.05
CA PHE A 46 -5.89 -16.29 -14.14
C PHE A 46 -5.12 -16.66 -15.41
N GLY A 47 -5.33 -17.90 -15.86
CA GLY A 47 -4.51 -18.46 -16.93
C GLY A 47 -3.05 -18.61 -16.48
N ASP A 48 -2.15 -18.03 -17.25
CA ASP A 48 -0.69 -18.03 -16.99
C ASP A 48 -0.18 -16.72 -16.34
N THR A 49 -1.08 -15.86 -15.87
CA THR A 49 -0.75 -14.54 -15.34
C THR A 49 -1.17 -14.43 -13.89
N TYR A 50 -0.25 -13.93 -13.07
CA TYR A 50 -0.50 -13.53 -11.70
C TYR A 50 -0.98 -12.09 -11.69
N TYR A 51 -1.97 -11.81 -10.84
CA TYR A 51 -2.57 -10.50 -10.62
C TYR A 51 -2.49 -10.18 -9.14
N MET A 52 -1.99 -9.00 -8.81
CA MET A 52 -1.92 -8.49 -7.45
C MET A 52 -2.71 -7.18 -7.39
N TYR A 53 -3.84 -7.21 -6.73
CA TYR A 53 -4.65 -6.03 -6.44
C TYR A 53 -4.29 -5.55 -5.04
N ALA A 54 -4.15 -4.26 -4.87
CA ALA A 54 -3.72 -3.72 -3.58
C ALA A 54 -4.22 -2.30 -3.35
N THR A 55 -4.30 -1.91 -2.10
CA THR A 55 -4.43 -0.52 -1.69
C THR A 55 -3.17 0.24 -2.09
N THR A 56 -3.31 1.42 -2.69
CA THR A 56 -2.17 2.29 -2.99
C THR A 56 -1.87 3.18 -1.79
N ASP A 57 -0.73 2.96 -1.15
CA ASP A 57 -0.21 3.77 -0.05
C ASP A 57 0.76 4.87 -0.51
N GLY A 58 1.41 5.54 0.42
CA GLY A 58 2.47 6.52 0.20
C GLY A 58 1.99 7.98 0.16
N SER A 59 0.72 8.21 -0.14
CA SER A 59 0.09 9.54 -0.06
C SER A 59 -1.04 9.57 0.97
N GLY A 60 -0.93 8.74 2.00
CA GLY A 60 -1.97 8.44 2.96
C GLY A 60 -2.58 7.06 2.72
N ALA A 61 -3.30 6.52 3.69
CA ALA A 61 -3.89 5.20 3.60
C ALA A 61 -4.94 5.12 2.49
N GLY A 62 -4.64 4.39 1.41
CA GLY A 62 -5.57 4.11 0.34
C GLY A 62 -6.03 5.31 -0.48
N PHE A 63 -5.25 6.38 -0.51
CA PHE A 63 -5.56 7.57 -1.32
C PHE A 63 -5.00 7.49 -2.73
N GLY A 64 -4.64 6.31 -3.17
CA GLY A 64 -4.18 6.06 -4.52
C GLY A 64 -5.29 5.63 -5.48
N PRO A 65 -5.02 5.70 -6.79
CA PRO A 65 -5.96 5.24 -7.79
C PRO A 65 -6.06 3.71 -7.81
N ALA A 66 -7.13 3.19 -8.40
CA ALA A 66 -7.30 1.78 -8.67
C ALA A 66 -6.21 1.28 -9.62
N GLN A 67 -5.56 0.21 -9.23
CA GLN A 67 -4.46 -0.38 -9.99
C GLN A 67 -4.39 -1.89 -9.78
N VAL A 68 -3.68 -2.57 -10.66
CA VAL A 68 -3.32 -3.98 -10.53
C VAL A 68 -1.88 -4.18 -10.99
N TRP A 69 -1.14 -5.00 -10.28
CA TRP A 69 0.15 -5.50 -10.72
C TRP A 69 -0.03 -6.83 -11.44
N THR A 70 0.66 -7.01 -12.54
CA THR A 70 0.63 -8.26 -13.29
C THR A 70 2.04 -8.85 -13.43
N SER A 71 2.14 -10.18 -13.39
CA SER A 71 3.38 -10.90 -13.58
C SER A 71 3.13 -12.25 -14.26
N LYS A 72 4.10 -12.71 -15.04
CA LYS A 72 4.13 -14.05 -15.62
C LYS A 72 5.00 -15.03 -14.82
N ASP A 73 5.87 -14.51 -13.96
CA ASP A 73 6.87 -15.31 -13.25
C ASP A 73 6.87 -15.08 -11.72
N PHE A 74 6.03 -14.16 -11.24
CA PHE A 74 5.92 -13.76 -9.84
C PHE A 74 7.09 -12.92 -9.29
N VAL A 75 8.04 -12.55 -10.15
CA VAL A 75 9.21 -11.70 -9.80
C VAL A 75 9.19 -10.39 -10.57
N ASN A 76 8.93 -10.47 -11.88
CA ASN A 76 8.89 -9.29 -12.74
C ASN A 76 7.46 -8.77 -12.83
N TRP A 77 7.16 -7.77 -12.04
CA TRP A 77 5.83 -7.18 -11.94
C TRP A 77 5.71 -5.89 -12.71
N THR A 78 4.54 -5.68 -13.25
CA THR A 78 4.17 -4.47 -13.99
C THR A 78 2.89 -3.89 -13.44
N LEU A 79 2.94 -2.60 -13.12
CA LEU A 79 1.81 -1.83 -12.64
C LEU A 79 0.91 -1.41 -13.80
N MET A 80 -0.38 -1.66 -13.66
CA MET A 80 -1.40 -1.32 -14.64
C MET A 80 -2.54 -0.54 -13.98
N PRO A 81 -3.03 0.55 -14.61
CA PRO A 81 -4.19 1.27 -14.09
C PRO A 81 -5.47 0.47 -14.31
N MET A 82 -6.46 0.77 -13.50
CA MET A 82 -7.84 0.35 -13.72
C MET A 82 -8.74 1.59 -13.84
N ASN A 83 -9.81 1.46 -14.64
CA ASN A 83 -10.68 2.58 -14.97
C ASN A 83 -11.69 2.94 -13.87
N TRP A 84 -11.93 2.04 -12.93
CA TRP A 84 -12.95 2.18 -11.89
C TRP A 84 -12.46 1.56 -10.58
N PRO A 85 -12.88 2.09 -9.44
CA PRO A 85 -13.77 3.26 -9.30
C PRO A 85 -13.04 4.58 -9.54
N ASP A 86 -13.81 5.63 -9.81
CA ASP A 86 -13.29 7.00 -9.96
C ASP A 86 -12.86 7.61 -8.62
N SER A 87 -13.29 7.00 -7.51
CA SER A 87 -12.88 7.39 -6.17
C SER A 87 -11.39 7.13 -5.96
N HIS A 88 -10.72 8.04 -5.30
CA HIS A 88 -9.34 7.89 -4.87
C HIS A 88 -9.20 7.30 -3.44
N TRP A 89 -10.30 6.87 -2.86
CA TRP A 89 -10.36 6.18 -1.55
C TRP A 89 -10.67 4.72 -1.78
N ILE A 90 -9.67 3.98 -2.24
CA ILE A 90 -9.84 2.58 -2.61
C ILE A 90 -8.99 1.74 -1.68
N TRP A 91 -9.67 0.93 -0.87
CA TRP A 91 -9.03 0.05 0.09
C TRP A 91 -9.37 -1.40 -0.17
N ALA A 92 -8.47 -2.28 0.23
CA ALA A 92 -8.66 -3.71 0.38
C ALA A 92 -9.46 -4.35 -0.78
N PRO A 93 -8.90 -4.31 -2.00
CA PRO A 93 -9.54 -4.87 -3.17
C PRO A 93 -9.55 -6.39 -3.14
N ASP A 94 -10.63 -7.01 -3.63
CA ASP A 94 -10.65 -8.43 -3.97
C ASP A 94 -11.21 -8.63 -5.39
N VAL A 95 -10.73 -9.66 -6.07
CA VAL A 95 -11.21 -10.04 -7.41
C VAL A 95 -11.46 -11.54 -7.46
N MET A 96 -12.58 -11.93 -8.02
CA MET A 96 -12.88 -13.32 -8.32
C MET A 96 -13.34 -13.51 -9.77
N LYS A 97 -13.16 -14.71 -10.31
CA LYS A 97 -13.79 -15.14 -11.56
C LYS A 97 -15.00 -15.98 -11.22
N HIS A 98 -16.14 -15.61 -11.77
CA HIS A 98 -17.40 -16.31 -11.57
C HIS A 98 -17.67 -17.35 -12.68
N THR A 99 -18.59 -18.28 -12.44
CA THR A 99 -18.98 -19.34 -13.37
C THR A 99 -19.66 -18.83 -14.65
N ASP A 100 -20.20 -17.61 -14.61
CA ASP A 100 -20.75 -16.91 -15.80
C ASP A 100 -19.65 -16.41 -16.77
N GLY A 101 -18.38 -16.60 -16.42
CA GLY A 101 -17.23 -16.17 -17.20
C GLY A 101 -16.71 -14.78 -16.88
N ASN A 102 -17.48 -13.96 -16.17
CA ASN A 102 -17.10 -12.62 -15.78
C ASN A 102 -16.18 -12.60 -14.54
N TYR A 103 -15.51 -11.47 -14.39
CA TYR A 103 -14.74 -11.12 -13.20
C TYR A 103 -15.51 -10.09 -12.37
N TYR A 104 -15.41 -10.22 -11.06
CA TYR A 104 -16.06 -9.32 -10.10
C TYR A 104 -14.99 -8.73 -9.20
N TYR A 105 -14.99 -7.40 -9.09
CA TYR A 105 -14.03 -6.61 -8.35
C TYR A 105 -14.71 -5.91 -7.18
N PHE A 106 -14.35 -6.31 -5.97
CA PHE A 106 -14.88 -5.77 -4.72
C PHE A 106 -13.88 -4.79 -4.14
N ILE A 107 -14.36 -3.62 -3.75
CA ILE A 107 -13.53 -2.57 -3.18
C ILE A 107 -14.25 -1.85 -2.06
N VAL A 108 -13.48 -1.27 -1.17
CA VAL A 108 -13.97 -0.37 -0.14
C VAL A 108 -13.71 1.07 -0.57
N SER A 109 -14.80 1.83 -0.65
CA SER A 109 -14.79 3.29 -0.73
C SER A 109 -15.91 3.80 0.16
N CYS A 110 -15.66 3.84 1.48
CA CYS A 110 -16.64 4.10 2.54
C CYS A 110 -17.74 3.03 2.71
N MET A 111 -17.80 1.99 1.92
CA MET A 111 -18.66 0.80 1.94
C MET A 111 -18.16 -0.13 0.84
N ILE A 112 -18.75 -1.31 0.66
CA ILE A 112 -18.28 -2.22 -0.40
C ILE A 112 -19.05 -1.97 -1.68
N HIS A 113 -18.32 -1.71 -2.74
CA HIS A 113 -18.80 -1.63 -4.11
C HIS A 113 -18.35 -2.86 -4.89
N CYS A 114 -19.08 -3.21 -5.96
CA CYS A 114 -18.73 -4.33 -6.81
C CYS A 114 -18.73 -3.91 -8.28
N GLY A 115 -17.59 -4.10 -8.93
CA GLY A 115 -17.44 -3.94 -10.37
C GLY A 115 -17.52 -5.28 -11.09
N VAL A 116 -17.98 -5.28 -12.34
CA VAL A 116 -18.00 -6.43 -13.24
C VAL A 116 -17.25 -6.14 -14.52
N SER A 117 -16.55 -7.14 -15.07
CA SER A 117 -15.80 -7.05 -16.33
C SER A 117 -15.60 -8.44 -16.96
N GLU A 118 -15.39 -8.47 -18.27
CA GLU A 118 -15.00 -9.69 -19.00
C GLU A 118 -13.50 -10.02 -18.83
N THR A 119 -12.72 -9.10 -18.26
CA THR A 119 -11.28 -9.30 -18.05
C THR A 119 -10.87 -8.96 -16.62
N PRO A 120 -9.82 -9.57 -16.07
CA PRO A 120 -9.39 -9.31 -14.70
C PRO A 120 -8.76 -7.92 -14.49
N ARG A 121 -8.61 -7.12 -15.55
CA ARG A 121 -8.09 -5.76 -15.50
C ARG A 121 -9.13 -4.68 -15.75
N GLY A 122 -10.35 -5.08 -16.02
CA GLY A 122 -11.40 -4.18 -16.53
C GLY A 122 -11.48 -4.19 -18.08
N PRO A 123 -12.17 -3.24 -18.70
CA PRO A 123 -12.80 -2.10 -18.02
C PRO A 123 -13.92 -2.53 -17.08
N TRP A 124 -13.89 -2.00 -15.89
CA TRP A 124 -14.86 -2.28 -14.84
C TRP A 124 -16.08 -1.37 -14.96
N LYS A 125 -17.24 -1.90 -14.63
CA LYS A 125 -18.49 -1.16 -14.45
C LYS A 125 -19.13 -1.62 -13.15
N ASN A 126 -19.70 -0.69 -12.37
CA ASN A 126 -20.43 -1.08 -11.18
C ASN A 126 -21.60 -1.99 -11.56
N ILE A 127 -21.71 -3.13 -10.89
CA ILE A 127 -22.73 -4.15 -11.17
C ILE A 127 -24.18 -3.64 -10.96
N LEU A 128 -24.35 -2.62 -10.15
CA LEU A 128 -25.65 -2.01 -9.84
C LEU A 128 -26.00 -0.87 -10.80
N GLY A 129 -25.12 -0.56 -11.77
CA GLY A 129 -25.33 0.43 -12.82
C GLY A 129 -24.70 1.79 -12.54
N GLU A 130 -25.05 2.43 -11.44
CA GLU A 130 -24.49 3.72 -11.07
C GLU A 130 -23.07 3.56 -10.50
N SER A 131 -22.12 4.40 -10.92
CA SER A 131 -20.69 4.28 -10.56
C SER A 131 -20.45 4.14 -9.05
N GLU A 132 -21.18 4.91 -8.25
CA GLU A 132 -21.05 4.97 -6.79
C GLU A 132 -22.05 4.06 -6.05
N ALA A 133 -22.78 3.18 -6.76
CA ALA A 133 -23.75 2.31 -6.12
C ALA A 133 -23.08 1.31 -5.18
N VAL A 134 -23.66 1.15 -4.00
CA VAL A 134 -23.13 0.36 -2.89
C VAL A 134 -23.76 -1.02 -2.88
N LEU A 135 -22.94 -2.08 -2.91
CA LEU A 135 -23.41 -3.46 -2.77
C LEU A 135 -23.67 -3.82 -1.31
N VAL A 136 -22.73 -3.48 -0.42
CA VAL A 136 -22.85 -3.74 1.01
C VAL A 136 -22.78 -2.41 1.75
N PRO A 137 -23.93 -1.85 2.19
CA PRO A 137 -23.95 -0.63 2.98
C PRO A 137 -23.37 -0.86 4.37
N ASP A 138 -23.07 0.23 5.09
CA ASP A 138 -22.56 0.12 6.45
C ASP A 138 -23.53 -0.63 7.36
N ARG A 139 -22.98 -1.55 8.14
CA ARG A 139 -23.73 -2.38 9.08
C ARG A 139 -24.88 -3.16 8.44
N PHE A 140 -24.70 -3.58 7.21
CA PHE A 140 -25.64 -4.47 6.53
C PHE A 140 -25.94 -5.72 7.38
N VAL A 141 -24.91 -6.24 8.05
CA VAL A 141 -25.06 -7.18 9.16
C VAL A 141 -24.82 -6.41 10.45
N THR A 142 -25.77 -6.49 11.38
CA THR A 142 -25.68 -5.82 12.69
C THR A 142 -24.39 -6.21 13.40
N ASN A 143 -23.66 -5.23 13.95
CA ASN A 143 -22.36 -5.39 14.61
C ASN A 143 -21.21 -5.84 13.70
N ALA A 144 -21.33 -5.63 12.39
CA ALA A 144 -20.23 -5.69 11.45
C ALA A 144 -20.14 -4.34 10.74
N ILE A 145 -19.06 -3.57 10.97
CA ILE A 145 -18.76 -2.35 10.20
C ILE A 145 -18.29 -2.80 8.83
N THR A 146 -18.80 -2.19 7.77
CA THR A 146 -18.56 -2.66 6.40
C THR A 146 -17.26 -2.12 5.83
N LEU A 147 -16.27 -2.99 5.73
CA LEU A 147 -15.00 -2.77 5.01
C LEU A 147 -14.35 -4.13 4.65
N ASP A 148 -13.30 -4.12 3.87
CA ASP A 148 -12.43 -5.26 3.53
C ASP A 148 -13.21 -6.48 3.02
N GLY A 149 -13.93 -6.28 1.92
CA GLY A 149 -14.71 -7.35 1.30
C GLY A 149 -13.82 -8.39 0.63
N GLN A 150 -13.88 -9.65 1.09
CA GLN A 150 -13.16 -10.76 0.49
C GLN A 150 -14.13 -11.87 0.08
N THR A 151 -13.96 -12.39 -1.13
CA THR A 151 -14.79 -13.44 -1.70
C THR A 151 -14.18 -14.83 -1.53
N PHE A 152 -15.06 -15.80 -1.34
CA PHE A 152 -14.73 -17.21 -1.42
C PHE A 152 -15.72 -17.91 -2.37
N VAL A 153 -15.20 -18.66 -3.33
CA VAL A 153 -16.00 -19.51 -4.24
C VAL A 153 -15.86 -20.96 -3.80
N ASP A 154 -16.97 -21.56 -3.42
CA ASP A 154 -16.99 -22.97 -2.98
C ASP A 154 -17.01 -23.93 -4.18
N ASP A 155 -16.81 -25.22 -3.90
CA ASP A 155 -16.74 -26.30 -4.89
C ASP A 155 -18.04 -26.46 -5.69
N ASP A 156 -19.18 -26.05 -5.12
CA ASP A 156 -20.49 -26.06 -5.76
C ASP A 156 -20.80 -24.81 -6.62
N GLY A 157 -19.82 -23.88 -6.69
CA GLY A 157 -19.94 -22.61 -7.40
C GLY A 157 -20.63 -21.52 -6.58
N SER A 158 -21.07 -21.79 -5.35
CA SER A 158 -21.61 -20.76 -4.45
C SER A 158 -20.54 -19.73 -4.10
N VAL A 159 -20.93 -18.46 -4.11
CA VAL A 159 -20.04 -17.34 -3.78
C VAL A 159 -20.41 -16.78 -2.43
N TYR A 160 -19.44 -16.64 -1.56
CA TYR A 160 -19.55 -16.02 -0.26
C TYR A 160 -18.71 -14.75 -0.21
N LEU A 161 -19.22 -13.71 0.46
CA LEU A 161 -18.52 -12.47 0.75
C LEU A 161 -18.38 -12.32 2.26
N TYR A 162 -17.18 -11.98 2.73
CA TYR A 162 -16.86 -11.70 4.13
C TYR A 162 -16.37 -10.27 4.25
N TRP A 163 -16.68 -9.56 5.36
CA TRP A 163 -16.30 -8.16 5.53
C TRP A 163 -16.27 -7.71 6.98
N GLY A 164 -15.68 -6.54 7.24
CA GLY A 164 -15.65 -5.80 8.50
C GLY A 164 -14.57 -6.32 9.41
N THR A 165 -14.52 -5.82 10.56
CA THR A 165 -14.95 -4.60 11.28
C THR A 165 -13.70 -3.87 11.70
N TRP A 166 -13.48 -2.64 11.37
CA TRP A 166 -12.28 -1.92 11.78
C TRP A 166 -12.29 -1.66 13.29
N GLY A 167 -11.61 -2.51 14.03
CA GLY A 167 -11.48 -2.45 15.48
C GLY A 167 -12.08 -3.66 16.22
N ILE A 168 -11.51 -3.95 17.38
CA ILE A 168 -11.96 -5.04 18.27
C ILE A 168 -13.00 -4.49 19.25
N TYR A 169 -14.27 -4.78 19.00
CA TYR A 169 -15.37 -4.30 19.82
C TYR A 169 -16.16 -5.46 20.42
N LYS A 170 -16.62 -5.28 21.66
CA LYS A 170 -17.47 -6.29 22.31
C LYS A 170 -18.77 -6.51 21.54
N GLY A 171 -19.03 -7.74 21.17
CA GLY A 171 -20.25 -8.14 20.45
C GLY A 171 -20.21 -7.86 18.95
N PHE A 172 -19.11 -7.34 18.42
CA PHE A 172 -18.87 -7.19 16.99
C PHE A 172 -18.16 -8.41 16.42
N GLY A 173 -18.02 -8.45 15.10
CA GLY A 173 -17.33 -9.51 14.38
C GLY A 173 -17.33 -9.28 12.89
N CYS A 174 -17.07 -10.35 12.14
CA CYS A 174 -17.08 -10.35 10.69
C CYS A 174 -18.51 -10.54 10.17
N GLY A 175 -18.94 -9.68 9.24
CA GLY A 175 -20.12 -9.94 8.42
C GLY A 175 -19.81 -11.00 7.37
N ALA A 176 -20.74 -11.91 7.13
CA ALA A 176 -20.65 -12.92 6.10
C ALA A 176 -21.97 -13.06 5.36
N GLY A 177 -21.93 -13.31 4.06
CA GLY A 177 -23.14 -13.54 3.29
C GLY A 177 -22.89 -14.41 2.05
N LYS A 178 -23.88 -15.22 1.71
CA LYS A 178 -23.94 -15.97 0.47
C LYS A 178 -24.57 -15.07 -0.61
N LEU A 179 -23.83 -14.75 -1.65
CA LEU A 179 -24.34 -13.97 -2.77
C LEU A 179 -25.36 -14.77 -3.58
N ALA A 180 -26.37 -14.08 -4.08
CA ALA A 180 -27.29 -14.64 -5.07
C ALA A 180 -26.56 -14.82 -6.42
N SER A 181 -27.14 -15.62 -7.31
CA SER A 181 -26.55 -15.91 -8.64
C SER A 181 -26.37 -14.67 -9.52
N ASP A 182 -27.11 -13.60 -9.27
CA ASP A 182 -26.97 -12.31 -9.96
C ASP A 182 -25.82 -11.44 -9.39
N MET A 183 -25.18 -11.86 -8.33
CA MET A 183 -24.10 -11.16 -7.61
C MET A 183 -24.50 -9.79 -7.05
N LYS A 184 -25.81 -9.46 -6.99
CA LYS A 184 -26.33 -8.14 -6.60
C LYS A 184 -27.02 -8.13 -5.24
N SER A 185 -27.27 -9.30 -4.69
CA SER A 185 -27.98 -9.48 -3.42
C SER A 185 -27.44 -10.68 -2.65
N PHE A 186 -27.93 -10.87 -1.44
CA PHE A 186 -27.56 -11.99 -0.58
C PHE A 186 -28.78 -12.89 -0.34
N THR A 187 -28.56 -14.20 -0.44
CA THR A 187 -29.59 -15.20 -0.08
C THR A 187 -29.56 -15.55 1.40
N GLU A 188 -28.42 -15.38 2.03
CA GLU A 188 -28.18 -15.63 3.46
C GLU A 188 -27.11 -14.68 3.99
N THR A 189 -27.27 -14.22 5.22
CA THR A 189 -26.23 -13.41 5.91
C THR A 189 -26.15 -13.79 7.38
N ARG A 190 -24.95 -13.65 7.97
CA ARG A 190 -24.75 -13.81 9.40
C ARG A 190 -23.60 -12.94 9.92
N LEU A 191 -23.57 -12.73 11.22
CA LEU A 191 -22.40 -12.28 11.95
C LEU A 191 -21.56 -13.49 12.37
N ILE A 192 -20.25 -13.47 12.09
CA ILE A 192 -19.25 -14.34 12.72
C ILE A 192 -18.71 -13.55 13.91
N PRO A 193 -19.15 -13.85 15.15
CA PRO A 193 -18.83 -13.01 16.31
C PRO A 193 -17.39 -13.25 16.79
N ASN A 194 -16.86 -12.34 17.60
CA ASN A 194 -15.55 -12.47 18.21
C ASN A 194 -15.39 -13.71 19.14
N THR A 195 -16.48 -14.36 19.49
CA THR A 195 -16.44 -15.66 20.19
C THR A 195 -16.06 -16.82 19.28
N GLU A 196 -16.22 -16.67 17.96
CA GLU A 196 -15.79 -17.62 16.94
C GLU A 196 -14.45 -17.17 16.30
N ALA A 197 -14.22 -15.87 16.22
CA ALA A 197 -13.03 -15.23 15.65
C ALA A 197 -12.39 -14.31 16.70
N THR A 198 -11.60 -14.88 17.59
CA THR A 198 -10.98 -14.16 18.72
C THR A 198 -10.20 -12.95 18.25
N ASP A 199 -10.50 -11.78 18.84
CA ASP A 199 -9.86 -10.50 18.53
C ASP A 199 -9.93 -10.12 17.03
N PHE A 200 -10.99 -10.48 16.35
CA PHE A 200 -11.22 -10.07 14.97
C PHE A 200 -11.21 -8.54 14.87
N PHE A 201 -10.26 -8.04 14.06
CA PHE A 201 -10.11 -6.62 13.81
C PHE A 201 -10.60 -6.25 12.41
N GLU A 202 -10.10 -6.94 11.35
CA GLU A 202 -10.44 -6.69 9.94
C GLU A 202 -9.86 -7.76 9.02
N ALA A 203 -9.91 -7.55 7.70
CA ALA A 203 -9.24 -8.35 6.68
C ALA A 203 -9.60 -9.85 6.72
N PRO A 204 -10.88 -10.19 6.62
CA PRO A 204 -11.28 -11.59 6.56
C PRO A 204 -10.76 -12.24 5.27
N PHE A 205 -10.36 -13.50 5.36
CA PHE A 205 -10.00 -14.34 4.23
C PHE A 205 -10.45 -15.77 4.47
N VAL A 206 -11.17 -16.38 3.54
CA VAL A 206 -11.62 -17.77 3.64
C VAL A 206 -11.05 -18.61 2.51
N MET A 207 -10.56 -19.79 2.85
CA MET A 207 -10.19 -20.82 1.91
C MET A 207 -10.68 -22.19 2.37
N LYS A 208 -10.85 -23.12 1.42
CA LYS A 208 -11.20 -24.52 1.72
C LYS A 208 -10.04 -25.46 1.39
N ARG A 209 -9.76 -26.39 2.28
CA ARG A 209 -8.78 -27.45 2.08
C ARG A 209 -9.24 -28.73 2.74
N LYS A 210 -9.30 -29.83 1.94
CA LYS A 210 -9.73 -31.16 2.43
C LYS A 210 -11.06 -31.13 3.21
N GLY A 211 -12.04 -30.35 2.73
CA GLY A 211 -13.36 -30.22 3.34
C GLY A 211 -13.44 -29.28 4.55
N ILE A 212 -12.32 -28.73 5.00
CA ILE A 212 -12.26 -27.77 6.13
C ILE A 212 -12.18 -26.36 5.56
N TYR A 213 -12.98 -25.43 6.11
CA TYR A 213 -12.93 -24.01 5.85
C TYR A 213 -12.00 -23.34 6.86
N TYR A 214 -11.01 -22.64 6.37
CA TYR A 214 -10.05 -21.85 7.14
C TYR A 214 -10.43 -20.40 7.01
N PHE A 215 -10.91 -19.83 8.10
CA PHE A 215 -11.18 -18.40 8.21
C PHE A 215 -9.99 -17.73 8.85
N MET A 216 -9.23 -16.98 8.07
CA MET A 216 -8.07 -16.22 8.50
C MET A 216 -8.45 -14.74 8.54
N TYR A 217 -7.85 -13.97 9.44
CA TYR A 217 -8.19 -12.56 9.63
C TYR A 217 -7.08 -11.82 10.36
N SER A 218 -7.09 -10.50 10.25
CA SER A 218 -6.15 -9.66 10.98
C SER A 218 -6.65 -9.27 12.36
N SER A 219 -5.71 -9.14 13.28
CA SER A 219 -5.90 -8.75 14.66
C SER A 219 -4.80 -7.76 15.10
N GLY A 220 -4.96 -7.11 16.26
CA GLY A 220 -4.06 -6.06 16.71
C GLY A 220 -4.40 -4.70 16.08
N SER A 221 -3.40 -3.84 15.89
CA SER A 221 -3.59 -2.52 15.29
C SER A 221 -2.89 -2.45 13.93
N CYS A 222 -3.61 -2.07 12.87
CA CYS A 222 -3.05 -1.87 11.54
C CYS A 222 -2.00 -0.75 11.46
N HIS A 223 -1.72 -0.05 12.55
CA HIS A 223 -0.77 1.07 12.62
C HIS A 223 0.58 0.69 13.24
N ASP A 224 0.72 -0.52 13.81
CA ASP A 224 1.91 -0.87 14.58
C ASP A 224 2.26 -2.38 14.53
N HIS A 225 3.29 -2.75 15.27
CA HIS A 225 3.84 -4.10 15.34
C HIS A 225 2.89 -5.16 15.91
N THR A 226 1.76 -4.77 16.48
CA THR A 226 0.78 -5.71 17.02
C THR A 226 -0.11 -6.32 15.96
N TYR A 227 -0.10 -5.77 14.74
CA TYR A 227 -0.83 -6.31 13.62
C TYR A 227 -0.32 -7.70 13.27
N ARG A 228 -1.23 -8.65 13.09
CA ARG A 228 -0.93 -10.08 12.93
C ARG A 228 -2.09 -10.81 12.27
N VAL A 229 -1.84 -12.03 11.81
CA VAL A 229 -2.89 -12.89 11.25
C VAL A 229 -3.21 -14.02 12.22
N GLN A 230 -4.49 -14.18 12.49
CA GLN A 230 -5.06 -15.28 13.25
C GLN A 230 -5.97 -16.14 12.38
N TYR A 231 -6.35 -17.32 12.84
CA TYR A 231 -7.29 -18.16 12.10
C TYR A 231 -8.20 -18.99 12.99
N ALA A 232 -9.32 -19.39 12.39
CA ALA A 232 -10.31 -20.31 12.92
C ALA A 232 -10.72 -21.31 11.83
N THR A 233 -11.34 -22.43 12.19
CA THR A 233 -11.77 -23.47 11.25
C THR A 233 -13.22 -23.87 11.46
N SER A 234 -13.87 -24.32 10.37
CA SER A 234 -15.24 -24.81 10.38
C SER A 234 -15.43 -25.93 9.33
N ASP A 235 -16.51 -26.69 9.45
CA ASP A 235 -17.02 -27.58 8.42
C ASP A 235 -18.02 -26.90 7.45
N LYS A 236 -18.31 -25.61 7.68
CA LYS A 236 -19.25 -24.79 6.89
C LYS A 236 -18.62 -23.46 6.51
N PRO A 237 -18.94 -22.92 5.31
CA PRO A 237 -18.32 -21.69 4.81
C PRO A 237 -18.58 -20.46 5.70
N MET A 238 -19.73 -20.33 6.32
CA MET A 238 -20.03 -19.23 7.22
C MET A 238 -19.97 -19.60 8.71
N GLY A 239 -19.37 -20.75 9.07
CA GLY A 239 -19.24 -21.20 10.47
C GLY A 239 -20.44 -22.02 10.98
N PRO A 240 -20.52 -22.29 12.31
CA PRO A 240 -19.69 -21.66 13.35
C PRO A 240 -18.21 -22.08 13.27
N TYR A 241 -17.34 -21.12 13.60
CA TYR A 241 -15.90 -21.34 13.56
C TYR A 241 -15.31 -21.61 14.95
N THR A 242 -14.24 -22.40 14.96
CA THR A 242 -13.45 -22.67 16.16
C THR A 242 -12.08 -22.02 16.02
N TYR A 243 -11.74 -21.10 16.90
CA TYR A 243 -10.45 -20.43 16.94
C TYR A 243 -9.29 -21.40 17.10
N ARG A 244 -8.18 -21.16 16.39
CA ARG A 244 -7.01 -22.04 16.33
C ARG A 244 -5.69 -21.38 16.75
N GLY A 245 -5.56 -20.07 16.60
CA GLY A 245 -4.35 -19.34 17.02
C GLY A 245 -3.84 -18.30 16.02
N CYS A 246 -2.67 -17.75 16.35
CA CYS A 246 -1.93 -16.83 15.50
C CYS A 246 -1.01 -17.60 14.55
N ILE A 247 -0.92 -17.16 13.30
CA ILE A 247 -0.12 -17.82 12.26
C ILE A 247 0.92 -16.91 11.60
N LEU A 248 0.80 -15.59 11.76
CA LEU A 248 1.76 -14.62 11.24
C LEU A 248 1.80 -13.41 12.15
N GLU A 249 2.98 -13.01 12.57
CA GLU A 249 3.21 -11.84 13.42
C GLU A 249 4.59 -11.22 13.14
N THR A 250 4.89 -10.08 13.76
CA THR A 250 6.20 -9.41 13.68
C THR A 250 7.32 -10.40 13.97
N ASN A 251 8.35 -10.44 13.11
CA ASN A 251 9.47 -11.34 13.30
C ASN A 251 10.32 -10.97 14.54
N ALA A 252 11.14 -11.93 14.99
CA ALA A 252 11.84 -11.83 16.26
C ALA A 252 12.81 -10.63 16.35
N ASP A 253 13.40 -10.20 15.25
CA ASP A 253 14.30 -9.04 15.19
C ASP A 253 13.56 -7.71 14.89
N GLY A 254 12.24 -7.74 14.70
CA GLY A 254 11.39 -6.57 14.45
C GLY A 254 11.60 -5.91 13.08
N THR A 255 12.36 -6.52 12.17
CA THR A 255 12.62 -5.95 10.84
C THR A 255 11.46 -6.15 9.87
N ILE A 256 10.60 -7.13 10.09
CA ILE A 256 9.31 -7.31 9.40
C ILE A 256 8.21 -7.03 10.42
N HIS A 257 7.62 -5.90 10.33
CA HIS A 257 6.88 -5.22 11.36
C HIS A 257 5.40 -5.12 10.98
N GLY A 258 4.52 -5.59 11.87
CA GLY A 258 3.08 -5.54 11.69
C GLY A 258 2.58 -6.24 10.42
N PRO A 259 2.98 -7.50 10.13
CA PRO A 259 2.50 -8.20 8.95
C PRO A 259 1.03 -8.58 9.11
N GLY A 260 0.23 -8.31 8.09
CA GLY A 260 -1.19 -8.65 8.12
C GLY A 260 -1.91 -8.35 6.82
N HIS A 261 -3.23 -8.33 6.87
CA HIS A 261 -4.15 -8.16 5.76
C HIS A 261 -3.71 -8.97 4.53
N HIS A 262 -3.87 -10.26 4.64
CA HIS A 262 -3.29 -11.23 3.73
C HIS A 262 -4.30 -11.78 2.73
N SER A 263 -3.77 -12.40 1.70
CA SER A 263 -4.47 -13.37 0.85
C SER A 263 -3.59 -14.61 0.66
N VAL A 264 -4.14 -15.69 0.15
CA VAL A 264 -3.40 -16.93 -0.09
C VAL A 264 -3.44 -17.31 -1.57
N LEU A 265 -2.26 -17.51 -2.15
CA LEU A 265 -2.09 -18.10 -3.47
C LEU A 265 -1.87 -19.60 -3.32
N LYS A 266 -2.67 -20.39 -4.04
CA LYS A 266 -2.42 -21.82 -4.21
C LYS A 266 -1.80 -22.06 -5.58
N GLU A 267 -0.61 -22.69 -5.61
CA GLU A 267 0.09 -23.05 -6.83
C GLU A 267 0.43 -24.54 -6.79
N GLY A 268 -0.31 -25.32 -7.55
CA GLY A 268 -0.25 -26.78 -7.44
C GLY A 268 -0.67 -27.27 -6.05
N ASN A 269 0.25 -27.91 -5.33
CA ASN A 269 0.04 -28.36 -3.96
C ASN A 269 0.58 -27.41 -2.89
N GLU A 270 1.23 -26.33 -3.32
CA GLU A 270 1.86 -25.36 -2.44
C GLU A 270 0.92 -24.18 -2.16
N TYR A 271 1.11 -23.56 -1.00
CA TYR A 271 0.37 -22.41 -0.54
C TYR A 271 1.34 -21.30 -0.18
N TYR A 272 1.00 -20.08 -0.56
CA TYR A 272 1.81 -18.90 -0.30
C TYR A 272 0.92 -17.83 0.30
N MET A 273 1.30 -17.31 1.47
CA MET A 273 0.63 -16.19 2.10
C MET A 273 1.24 -14.90 1.58
N VAL A 274 0.44 -14.08 0.91
CA VAL A 274 0.79 -12.73 0.50
C VAL A 274 0.18 -11.77 1.49
N TYR A 275 0.97 -10.87 2.03
CA TYR A 275 0.58 -9.97 3.11
C TYR A 275 1.28 -8.63 2.96
N HIS A 276 0.84 -7.60 3.66
CA HIS A 276 1.65 -6.40 3.77
C HIS A 276 2.43 -6.37 5.08
N ARG A 277 3.55 -5.69 5.07
CA ARG A 277 4.30 -5.24 6.26
C ARG A 277 4.39 -3.72 6.27
N HIS A 278 4.66 -3.12 7.41
CA HIS A 278 5.10 -1.74 7.44
C HIS A 278 6.51 -1.65 6.84
N ASP A 279 6.80 -0.57 6.10
CA ASP A 279 8.14 -0.37 5.59
C ASP A 279 9.13 -0.13 6.74
N ASN A 280 10.36 -0.57 6.57
CA ASN A 280 11.46 -0.39 7.49
C ASN A 280 12.75 -0.27 6.67
N PRO A 281 13.52 0.86 6.74
CA PRO A 281 13.47 1.91 7.76
C PRO A 281 12.71 3.19 7.36
N HIS A 282 11.96 3.22 6.26
CA HIS A 282 11.49 4.44 5.60
C HIS A 282 10.32 5.12 6.28
N SER A 283 9.52 4.37 7.04
CA SER A 283 8.38 4.87 7.78
C SER A 283 8.34 4.27 9.18
N ASN A 284 7.90 5.04 10.14
CA ASN A 284 7.64 4.58 11.49
C ASN A 284 6.16 4.70 11.87
N ARG A 285 5.27 4.91 10.90
CA ARG A 285 3.82 5.04 11.08
C ARG A 285 3.04 4.73 9.82
N GLY A 286 2.87 3.49 9.54
CA GLY A 286 1.74 2.82 8.97
C GLY A 286 1.08 3.24 7.68
N PHE A 287 1.58 4.00 6.75
CA PHE A 287 0.97 4.15 5.42
C PHE A 287 2.01 4.18 4.30
N HIS A 288 3.10 3.49 4.53
CA HIS A 288 4.10 3.14 3.56
C HIS A 288 4.30 1.62 3.62
N ARG A 289 3.19 0.87 3.54
CA ARG A 289 3.22 -0.58 3.64
C ARG A 289 3.78 -1.19 2.36
N GLN A 290 4.34 -2.38 2.47
CA GLN A 290 5.00 -3.08 1.38
C GLN A 290 4.51 -4.52 1.31
N LEU A 291 4.33 -5.05 0.10
CA LEU A 291 3.79 -6.39 -0.12
C LEU A 291 4.89 -7.45 -0.03
N CYS A 292 4.63 -8.46 0.77
CA CYS A 292 5.51 -9.59 1.02
C CYS A 292 4.81 -10.91 0.73
N VAL A 293 5.59 -11.97 0.57
CA VAL A 293 5.10 -13.34 0.39
C VAL A 293 6.03 -14.32 1.07
N ASP A 294 5.45 -15.28 1.76
CA ASP A 294 6.18 -16.41 2.31
C ASP A 294 5.36 -17.71 2.15
N ARG A 295 6.05 -18.85 2.22
CA ARG A 295 5.42 -20.16 2.10
C ARG A 295 4.54 -20.44 3.32
N MET A 296 3.30 -20.90 3.08
CA MET A 296 2.37 -21.32 4.11
C MET A 296 2.29 -22.85 4.13
N GLU A 297 2.52 -23.45 5.28
CA GLU A 297 2.54 -24.89 5.46
C GLU A 297 1.45 -25.37 6.42
N PHE A 298 1.09 -26.65 6.25
CA PHE A 298 0.14 -27.33 7.12
C PHE A 298 0.82 -28.48 7.86
N ALA A 299 0.43 -28.71 9.10
CA ALA A 299 0.77 -29.89 9.85
C ALA A 299 -0.07 -31.10 9.39
N GLU A 300 0.25 -32.29 9.88
CA GLU A 300 -0.45 -33.55 9.52
C GLU A 300 -1.93 -33.52 9.92
N ASP A 301 -2.24 -32.91 11.05
CA ASP A 301 -3.60 -32.74 11.55
C ASP A 301 -4.42 -31.67 10.78
N GLY A 302 -3.79 -31.01 9.80
CA GLY A 302 -4.39 -29.96 9.00
C GLY A 302 -4.30 -28.57 9.60
N SER A 303 -3.72 -28.38 10.78
CA SER A 303 -3.48 -27.04 11.33
C SER A 303 -2.47 -26.27 10.47
N ILE A 304 -2.61 -24.94 10.41
CA ILE A 304 -1.64 -24.06 9.74
C ILE A 304 -0.44 -23.93 10.68
N LYS A 305 0.76 -24.20 10.18
CA LYS A 305 2.00 -23.93 10.93
C LYS A 305 2.23 -22.43 11.02
N SER A 306 2.74 -21.95 12.16
CA SER A 306 3.14 -20.55 12.28
C SER A 306 4.17 -20.20 11.22
N LEU A 307 3.87 -19.16 10.45
CA LEU A 307 4.69 -18.64 9.38
C LEU A 307 5.67 -17.62 9.96
N ILE A 308 6.94 -17.80 9.67
CA ILE A 308 7.98 -16.82 10.01
C ILE A 308 8.15 -15.90 8.79
N PRO A 309 7.80 -14.61 8.91
CA PRO A 309 7.97 -13.69 7.80
C PRO A 309 9.45 -13.46 7.51
N THR A 310 9.82 -13.42 6.21
CA THR A 310 11.22 -13.33 5.77
C THR A 310 11.47 -12.15 4.83
N HIS A 311 12.74 -11.76 4.69
CA HIS A 311 13.19 -10.87 3.63
C HIS A 311 13.53 -11.64 2.33
N ASP A 312 13.60 -12.96 2.39
CA ASP A 312 13.96 -13.81 1.25
C ASP A 312 12.83 -13.93 0.23
N GLY A 313 11.57 -13.93 0.69
CA GLY A 313 10.43 -14.22 -0.17
C GLY A 313 10.46 -15.66 -0.72
N ILE A 314 9.80 -15.88 -1.85
CA ILE A 314 9.66 -17.23 -2.43
C ILE A 314 10.35 -17.40 -3.79
N GLY A 315 10.86 -16.31 -4.38
CA GLY A 315 11.44 -16.34 -5.72
C GLY A 315 10.40 -16.51 -6.84
N ALA A 316 10.87 -16.97 -8.00
CA ALA A 316 10.03 -17.14 -9.17
C ALA A 316 9.17 -18.40 -9.09
N LEU A 317 7.89 -18.28 -9.47
CA LEU A 317 6.95 -19.41 -9.58
C LEU A 317 6.84 -19.94 -11.02
N ALA A 318 7.45 -19.27 -11.99
CA ALA A 318 7.56 -19.71 -13.37
C ALA A 318 8.86 -19.21 -14.02
N SER A 319 9.13 -19.65 -15.24
CA SER A 319 10.30 -19.19 -15.98
C SER A 319 10.28 -17.69 -16.19
N SER A 320 11.39 -17.03 -15.92
CA SER A 320 11.51 -15.58 -16.09
C SER A 320 11.19 -15.13 -17.52
N VAL A 321 10.38 -14.07 -17.62
CA VAL A 321 10.10 -13.38 -18.88
C VAL A 321 11.26 -12.47 -19.30
N VAL A 322 12.07 -12.02 -18.34
CA VAL A 322 13.30 -11.25 -18.59
C VAL A 322 14.38 -12.22 -19.00
N LYS A 323 14.91 -12.06 -20.21
CA LYS A 323 15.89 -12.96 -20.80
C LYS A 323 17.31 -12.43 -20.73
N SER A 324 17.47 -11.12 -20.72
CA SER A 324 18.77 -10.46 -20.63
C SER A 324 19.21 -10.30 -19.18
N LYS A 325 20.52 -10.25 -19.00
CA LYS A 325 21.11 -9.94 -17.69
C LYS A 325 20.94 -8.44 -17.38
N ASN A 326 20.56 -8.13 -16.15
CA ASN A 326 20.60 -6.76 -15.65
C ASN A 326 22.07 -6.31 -15.48
N LEU A 327 22.55 -5.48 -16.39
CA LEU A 327 23.92 -4.97 -16.41
C LEU A 327 24.21 -3.99 -15.27
N ALA A 328 23.17 -3.37 -14.71
CA ALA A 328 23.29 -2.42 -13.62
C ALA A 328 23.43 -3.08 -12.24
N LEU A 329 23.08 -4.38 -12.11
CA LEU A 329 23.10 -5.07 -10.83
C LEU A 329 24.49 -5.03 -10.18
N GLY A 330 24.59 -4.37 -9.03
CA GLY A 330 25.83 -4.19 -8.28
C GLY A 330 26.88 -3.31 -8.97
N ALA A 331 26.50 -2.57 -10.03
CA ALA A 331 27.39 -1.62 -10.69
C ALA A 331 27.79 -0.47 -9.77
N LYS A 332 28.91 0.19 -10.07
CA LYS A 332 29.29 1.40 -9.36
C LYS A 332 28.34 2.54 -9.70
N VAL A 333 27.90 3.25 -8.69
CA VAL A 333 26.99 4.38 -8.86
C VAL A 333 27.50 5.62 -8.16
N ARG A 334 27.12 6.77 -8.70
CA ARG A 334 27.25 8.06 -8.05
C ARG A 334 25.96 8.88 -8.29
N ALA A 335 25.67 9.79 -7.42
CA ALA A 335 24.48 10.64 -7.53
C ALA A 335 24.82 12.07 -7.15
N SER A 336 23.96 13.02 -7.58
CA SER A 336 24.05 14.43 -7.21
C SER A 336 23.97 14.63 -5.71
N SER A 337 23.12 13.86 -5.05
CA SER A 337 22.92 13.85 -3.59
C SER A 337 22.23 12.56 -3.15
N PHE A 338 22.16 12.33 -1.84
CA PHE A 338 21.25 11.35 -1.22
C PHE A 338 20.79 11.86 0.14
N TYR A 339 19.61 11.46 0.56
CA TYR A 339 18.94 12.01 1.74
C TYR A 339 19.71 11.67 3.02
N ASP A 340 19.95 10.39 3.27
CA ASP A 340 20.78 9.88 4.37
C ASP A 340 21.27 8.45 4.07
N ALA A 341 21.87 7.79 5.04
CA ALA A 341 22.43 6.44 4.90
C ALA A 341 21.39 5.35 4.57
N GLY A 342 20.10 5.59 4.80
CA GLY A 342 19.00 4.70 4.43
C GLY A 342 18.58 4.81 2.95
N PHE A 343 19.09 5.81 2.22
CA PHE A 343 18.66 6.15 0.85
C PHE A 343 19.82 6.32 -0.13
N ARG A 344 20.83 5.47 -0.02
CA ARG A 344 22.07 5.56 -0.81
C ARG A 344 21.86 5.25 -2.28
N PRO A 345 22.70 5.78 -3.19
CA PRO A 345 22.61 5.53 -4.63
C PRO A 345 22.69 4.04 -5.00
N GLU A 346 23.46 3.24 -4.26
CA GLU A 346 23.65 1.82 -4.50
C GLU A 346 22.34 1.03 -4.44
N TYR A 347 21.37 1.53 -3.70
CA TYR A 347 20.04 0.92 -3.57
C TYR A 347 19.21 0.98 -4.85
N ALA A 348 19.54 1.86 -5.79
CA ALA A 348 18.88 1.87 -7.09
C ALA A 348 19.36 0.76 -8.04
N VAL A 349 20.44 0.04 -7.71
CA VAL A 349 21.02 -1.01 -8.55
C VAL A 349 21.28 -2.32 -7.79
N ASP A 350 20.58 -2.52 -6.68
CA ASP A 350 20.74 -3.71 -5.83
C ASP A 350 19.68 -4.80 -6.08
N ASP A 351 18.66 -4.50 -6.89
CA ASP A 351 17.53 -5.38 -7.22
C ASP A 351 16.67 -5.76 -6.01
N ASN A 352 16.64 -4.92 -4.98
CA ASN A 352 15.84 -5.08 -3.78
C ASN A 352 14.69 -4.06 -3.76
N ASN A 353 13.46 -4.53 -3.84
CA ASN A 353 12.27 -3.67 -3.81
C ASN A 353 11.99 -3.00 -2.45
N GLY A 354 12.76 -3.33 -1.41
CA GLY A 354 12.66 -2.73 -0.08
C GLY A 354 13.63 -1.58 0.17
N THR A 355 14.51 -1.29 -0.77
CA THR A 355 15.51 -0.21 -0.69
C THR A 355 15.37 0.74 -1.86
N LEU A 356 15.65 2.02 -1.68
CA LEU A 356 15.62 3.01 -2.77
C LEU A 356 16.67 4.08 -2.59
N TRP A 357 17.15 4.60 -3.70
CA TRP A 357 17.83 5.88 -3.70
C TRP A 357 16.83 7.01 -3.62
N ARG A 358 17.05 7.95 -2.68
CA ARG A 358 16.28 9.19 -2.58
C ARG A 358 17.25 10.36 -2.52
N PRO A 359 17.18 11.33 -3.47
CA PRO A 359 18.00 12.53 -3.43
C PRO A 359 17.60 13.43 -2.26
N ARG A 360 18.51 14.30 -1.84
CA ARG A 360 18.24 15.29 -0.79
C ARG A 360 17.43 16.46 -1.32
N GLY A 361 17.62 16.82 -2.57
CA GLY A 361 16.97 17.96 -3.22
C GLY A 361 15.70 17.58 -3.96
N MET A 362 14.93 18.61 -4.29
CA MET A 362 13.69 18.49 -5.08
C MET A 362 13.87 19.06 -6.50
N GLY A 363 15.09 19.46 -6.85
CA GLY A 363 15.42 20.04 -8.14
C GLY A 363 15.87 19.00 -9.16
N GLN A 364 16.74 19.43 -10.06
CA GLN A 364 17.38 18.51 -11.01
C GLN A 364 18.42 17.66 -10.29
N GLU A 365 17.98 16.49 -9.88
CA GLU A 365 18.82 15.48 -9.24
C GLU A 365 19.11 14.36 -10.24
N TRP A 366 20.25 13.71 -10.10
CA TRP A 366 20.67 12.67 -11.03
C TRP A 366 21.37 11.51 -10.33
N ILE A 367 21.28 10.35 -10.95
CA ILE A 367 22.04 9.14 -10.62
C ILE A 367 22.75 8.63 -11.88
N GLU A 368 24.00 8.20 -11.73
CA GLU A 368 24.84 7.70 -12.80
C GLU A 368 25.39 6.33 -12.45
N VAL A 369 25.22 5.40 -13.38
CA VAL A 369 25.70 4.01 -13.30
C VAL A 369 26.92 3.85 -14.18
N ASP A 370 28.03 3.31 -13.63
CA ASP A 370 29.21 2.89 -14.35
C ASP A 370 29.21 1.36 -14.54
N LEU A 371 28.98 0.91 -15.75
CA LEU A 371 28.94 -0.52 -16.11
C LEU A 371 30.33 -1.16 -16.17
N GLY A 372 31.39 -0.39 -15.85
CA GLY A 372 32.80 -0.83 -15.88
C GLY A 372 33.42 -0.85 -17.27
N VAL A 373 32.70 -1.38 -18.25
CA VAL A 373 33.13 -1.43 -19.66
C VAL A 373 31.97 -0.98 -20.56
N ALA A 374 32.29 -0.53 -21.78
CA ALA A 374 31.28 -0.16 -22.75
C ALA A 374 30.56 -1.41 -23.29
N GLN A 375 29.27 -1.49 -23.04
CA GLN A 375 28.40 -2.60 -23.41
C GLN A 375 27.27 -2.13 -24.32
N GLN A 376 26.62 -3.06 -25.03
CA GLN A 376 25.40 -2.80 -25.77
C GLN A 376 24.26 -2.58 -24.76
N ILE A 377 23.48 -1.54 -24.95
CA ILE A 377 22.29 -1.22 -24.16
C ILE A 377 21.11 -1.11 -25.12
N GLN A 378 20.02 -1.80 -24.82
CA GLN A 378 18.80 -1.76 -25.62
C GLN A 378 17.55 -1.38 -24.81
N THR A 379 17.52 -1.71 -23.53
CA THR A 379 16.36 -1.41 -22.66
C THR A 379 16.84 -0.88 -21.31
N ILE A 380 16.16 0.14 -20.81
CA ILE A 380 16.36 0.68 -19.46
C ILE A 380 15.00 0.68 -18.76
N TRP A 381 14.94 0.09 -17.56
CA TRP A 381 13.80 0.13 -16.69
C TRP A 381 14.07 1.05 -15.51
N THR A 382 13.15 1.97 -15.26
CA THR A 382 13.19 2.83 -14.08
C THR A 382 11.93 2.61 -13.25
N GLN A 383 12.09 2.21 -12.00
CA GLN A 383 11.01 2.09 -11.03
C GLN A 383 11.12 3.24 -10.04
N PHE A 384 10.33 4.28 -10.26
CA PHE A 384 10.27 5.45 -9.40
C PHE A 384 9.50 5.15 -8.10
N GLU A 385 9.70 5.99 -7.08
CA GLU A 385 9.11 5.82 -5.75
C GLU A 385 7.59 5.61 -5.79
N TYR A 386 6.87 6.42 -6.59
CA TYR A 386 5.42 6.33 -6.74
C TYR A 386 5.06 5.91 -8.16
N GLY A 387 4.91 4.62 -8.38
CA GLY A 387 4.61 4.06 -9.71
C GLY A 387 3.29 4.56 -10.32
N THR A 388 2.38 5.07 -9.51
CA THR A 388 1.08 5.60 -9.92
C THR A 388 1.14 7.07 -10.34
N GLN A 389 2.31 7.70 -10.27
CA GLN A 389 2.51 9.10 -10.65
C GLN A 389 3.47 9.21 -11.84
N PHE A 390 3.32 10.24 -12.66
CA PHE A 390 4.28 10.46 -13.74
C PHE A 390 5.52 11.20 -13.23
N TYR A 391 6.65 10.83 -13.81
CA TYR A 391 7.94 11.48 -13.63
C TYR A 391 8.45 12.03 -14.95
N GLN A 392 9.12 13.17 -14.88
CA GLN A 392 9.78 13.81 -16.01
C GLN A 392 11.28 13.67 -15.83
N TYR A 393 11.94 13.09 -16.84
CA TYR A 393 13.34 12.74 -16.72
C TYR A 393 14.04 12.69 -18.08
N LEU A 394 15.37 12.68 -18.04
CA LEU A 394 16.25 12.50 -19.17
C LEU A 394 17.18 11.32 -18.88
N ILE A 395 17.35 10.41 -19.83
CA ILE A 395 18.37 9.37 -19.78
C ILE A 395 19.42 9.67 -20.82
N GLU A 396 20.67 9.77 -20.37
CA GLU A 396 21.83 10.00 -21.20
C GLU A 396 22.82 8.86 -21.05
N THR A 397 23.60 8.60 -22.09
CA THR A 397 24.62 7.57 -22.12
C THR A 397 25.97 8.14 -22.59
N SER A 398 27.06 7.55 -22.12
CA SER A 398 28.41 7.94 -22.49
C SER A 398 29.35 6.75 -22.52
N VAL A 399 30.37 6.79 -23.39
CA VAL A 399 31.47 5.82 -23.41
C VAL A 399 32.57 6.23 -22.45
N ASP A 400 32.85 7.53 -22.33
CA ASP A 400 34.04 8.09 -21.66
C ASP A 400 33.68 8.90 -20.37
N GLY A 401 32.39 9.07 -20.07
CA GLY A 401 31.93 9.87 -18.95
C GLY A 401 32.02 11.38 -19.12
N LYS A 402 32.41 11.85 -20.32
CA LYS A 402 32.59 13.27 -20.68
C LYS A 402 31.63 13.72 -21.76
N HIS A 403 31.49 12.92 -22.82
CA HIS A 403 30.59 13.20 -23.93
C HIS A 403 29.32 12.37 -23.78
N TRP A 404 28.18 13.06 -23.67
CA TRP A 404 26.89 12.46 -23.37
C TRP A 404 25.97 12.57 -24.58
N SER A 405 25.23 11.50 -24.82
CA SER A 405 24.19 11.43 -25.85
C SER A 405 22.87 11.01 -25.23
N VAL A 406 21.78 11.58 -25.69
CA VAL A 406 20.44 11.26 -25.21
C VAL A 406 20.07 9.84 -25.62
N PHE A 407 19.71 9.02 -24.65
CA PHE A 407 19.10 7.70 -24.85
C PHE A 407 17.57 7.82 -24.86
N ALA A 408 16.99 8.53 -23.90
CA ALA A 408 15.55 8.78 -23.82
C ALA A 408 15.28 10.18 -23.25
N ASP A 409 14.43 10.96 -23.92
CA ASP A 409 13.96 12.26 -23.45
C ASP A 409 12.50 12.16 -23.01
N LYS A 410 12.28 12.14 -21.71
CA LYS A 410 10.98 12.07 -21.05
C LYS A 410 10.65 13.34 -20.28
N ARG A 411 11.28 14.48 -20.61
CA ARG A 411 11.05 15.76 -19.93
C ARG A 411 9.63 16.30 -20.07
N ASN A 412 8.88 15.82 -21.05
CA ASN A 412 7.46 16.14 -21.24
C ASN A 412 6.53 14.95 -20.93
N ASN A 413 7.03 13.93 -20.24
CA ASN A 413 6.25 12.75 -19.93
C ASN A 413 5.04 13.08 -19.04
N ARG A 414 3.91 12.42 -19.34
CA ARG A 414 2.67 12.45 -18.56
C ARG A 414 2.14 11.05 -18.26
N LEU A 415 2.90 10.02 -18.60
CA LEU A 415 2.53 8.63 -18.33
C LEU A 415 3.16 8.18 -17.01
N ALA A 416 2.38 7.54 -16.18
CA ALA A 416 2.83 6.83 -14.99
C ALA A 416 3.08 5.35 -15.31
N GLY A 417 3.77 4.65 -14.43
CA GLY A 417 4.04 3.23 -14.58
C GLY A 417 5.17 2.74 -13.70
N SER A 418 5.22 1.44 -13.51
CA SER A 418 6.33 0.75 -12.85
C SER A 418 6.50 -0.65 -13.45
N PRO A 419 7.63 -0.90 -14.13
CA PRO A 419 8.67 0.06 -14.49
C PRO A 419 8.25 1.03 -15.61
N MET A 420 8.87 2.20 -15.62
CA MET A 420 8.97 3.00 -16.85
C MET A 420 10.04 2.33 -17.73
N VAL A 421 9.73 2.13 -19.02
CA VAL A 421 10.60 1.41 -19.94
C VAL A 421 11.00 2.29 -21.11
N ASP A 422 12.30 2.40 -21.31
CA ASP A 422 12.89 3.15 -22.39
C ASP A 422 13.71 2.23 -23.30
N PHE A 423 13.51 2.37 -24.62
CA PHE A 423 14.18 1.57 -25.63
C PHE A 423 15.15 2.40 -26.45
N GLY A 424 16.24 1.76 -26.84
CA GLY A 424 17.24 2.33 -27.72
C GLY A 424 18.19 1.26 -28.23
N LYS A 425 19.26 1.68 -28.89
CA LYS A 425 20.37 0.81 -29.28
C LYS A 425 21.65 1.63 -29.26
N VAL A 426 22.45 1.46 -28.21
CA VAL A 426 23.69 2.22 -28.04
C VAL A 426 24.75 1.35 -27.37
N LYS A 427 26.01 1.63 -27.68
CA LYS A 427 27.16 1.08 -26.94
C LYS A 427 27.67 2.16 -25.99
N ALA A 428 27.56 1.90 -24.68
CA ALA A 428 27.95 2.86 -23.65
C ALA A 428 28.48 2.15 -22.39
N ARG A 429 29.27 2.87 -21.60
CA ARG A 429 29.75 2.46 -20.29
C ARG A 429 28.94 3.14 -19.17
N TYR A 430 28.58 4.39 -19.36
CA TYR A 430 27.90 5.20 -18.37
C TYR A 430 26.46 5.45 -18.79
N VAL A 431 25.55 5.35 -17.82
CA VAL A 431 24.14 5.70 -17.96
C VAL A 431 23.77 6.68 -16.86
N ARG A 432 23.22 7.84 -17.22
CA ARG A 432 22.77 8.86 -16.28
C ARG A 432 21.28 9.09 -16.43
N LEU A 433 20.56 8.95 -15.33
CA LEU A 433 19.16 9.35 -15.19
C LEU A 433 19.12 10.69 -14.47
N THR A 434 18.57 11.71 -15.11
CA THR A 434 18.36 13.04 -14.54
C THR A 434 16.88 13.30 -14.37
N PHE A 435 16.43 13.49 -13.12
CA PHE A 435 15.08 13.89 -12.81
C PHE A 435 14.90 15.38 -13.15
N THR A 436 13.79 15.73 -13.83
CA THR A 436 13.52 17.10 -14.26
C THR A 436 12.17 17.64 -13.79
N GLY A 437 11.30 16.77 -13.29
CA GLY A 437 9.98 17.14 -12.79
C GLY A 437 9.08 15.94 -12.56
N GLY A 438 7.83 16.19 -12.22
CA GLY A 438 6.86 15.13 -11.97
C GLY A 438 5.47 15.65 -11.67
N GLN A 439 4.53 14.76 -11.50
CA GLN A 439 3.14 15.07 -11.17
C GLN A 439 3.02 15.76 -9.80
N LYS A 440 3.82 15.33 -8.84
CA LYS A 440 3.79 15.84 -7.49
C LYS A 440 4.86 16.89 -7.28
N ASN A 441 4.46 18.13 -7.00
CA ASN A 441 5.38 19.18 -6.64
C ASN A 441 6.03 18.87 -5.29
N GLY A 442 7.36 18.98 -5.22
CA GLY A 442 8.10 18.77 -3.99
C GLY A 442 8.59 17.34 -3.74
N PHE A 443 8.42 16.42 -4.70
CA PHE A 443 9.06 15.11 -4.66
C PHE A 443 10.29 15.07 -5.55
N GLY A 444 11.40 14.64 -4.99
CA GLY A 444 12.59 14.29 -5.76
C GLY A 444 12.37 13.02 -6.60
N GLY A 445 13.25 12.78 -7.54
CA GLY A 445 13.21 11.60 -8.42
C GLY A 445 13.73 10.33 -7.74
N ALA A 446 13.20 9.95 -6.59
CA ALA A 446 13.62 8.73 -5.89
C ALA A 446 13.33 7.46 -6.71
N VAL A 447 14.25 6.50 -6.67
CA VAL A 447 14.25 5.32 -7.53
C VAL A 447 14.45 4.06 -6.70
N TRP A 448 13.51 3.11 -6.80
CA TRP A 448 13.65 1.76 -6.26
C TRP A 448 14.67 0.95 -7.07
N ASN A 449 14.47 0.87 -8.39
CA ASN A 449 15.34 0.10 -9.25
C ASN A 449 15.60 0.82 -10.57
N LEU A 450 16.86 0.84 -10.99
CA LEU A 450 17.32 1.23 -12.32
C LEU A 450 18.01 0.03 -12.95
N LYS A 451 17.31 -0.65 -13.87
CA LYS A 451 17.82 -1.86 -14.54
C LYS A 451 18.19 -1.55 -15.97
N ILE A 452 19.31 -2.10 -16.43
CA ILE A 452 19.86 -1.85 -17.77
C ILE A 452 20.09 -3.21 -18.44
N PHE A 453 19.58 -3.37 -19.67
CA PHE A 453 19.63 -4.64 -20.39
C PHE A 453 20.27 -4.47 -21.78
N ASP A 454 20.97 -5.50 -22.22
CA ASP A 454 21.57 -5.60 -23.57
C ASP A 454 20.59 -6.13 -24.62
N GLY A 455 19.42 -6.57 -24.21
CA GLY A 455 18.30 -7.05 -25.03
C GLY A 455 17.07 -6.19 -24.92
N VAL A 456 16.08 -6.52 -25.76
CA VAL A 456 14.76 -5.90 -25.71
C VAL A 456 13.88 -6.70 -24.75
N GLU A 457 13.64 -6.13 -23.58
CA GLU A 457 12.77 -6.72 -22.58
C GLU A 457 11.34 -6.16 -22.73
N ALA A 458 10.48 -6.98 -23.28
CA ALA A 458 9.11 -6.59 -23.68
C ALA A 458 8.07 -6.72 -22.58
N SER A 459 8.47 -7.02 -21.34
CA SER A 459 7.52 -7.40 -20.28
C SER A 459 6.79 -6.24 -19.62
N ALA A 460 7.14 -5.00 -19.93
CA ALA A 460 6.45 -3.85 -19.37
C ALA A 460 5.38 -3.33 -20.31
N PRO A 461 4.19 -2.99 -19.81
CA PRO A 461 3.23 -2.25 -20.60
C PRO A 461 3.82 -0.87 -20.85
N GLN A 462 4.09 -0.65 -22.09
CA GLN A 462 4.69 0.57 -22.55
C GLN A 462 3.81 1.77 -22.36
N GLN A 463 2.56 1.56 -22.32
CA GLN A 463 1.56 2.59 -22.29
C GLN A 463 0.35 2.01 -21.61
N TRP A 464 -0.06 2.60 -20.58
CA TRP A 464 -1.29 2.30 -19.90
C TRP A 464 -2.46 2.62 -20.80
N LEU A 465 -2.65 1.84 -21.88
CA LEU A 465 -3.71 1.99 -22.85
C LEU A 465 -3.87 3.44 -23.37
N GLY A 466 -2.78 4.22 -23.40
CA GLY A 466 -2.80 5.62 -23.79
C GLY A 466 -3.31 6.58 -22.71
N LEU A 467 -3.65 6.10 -21.52
CA LEU A 467 -4.07 6.95 -20.41
C LEU A 467 -2.88 7.70 -19.82
N THR A 468 -3.06 8.95 -19.52
CA THR A 468 -2.14 9.73 -18.70
C THR A 468 -2.43 9.49 -17.22
N ALA A 469 -1.49 9.85 -16.35
CA ALA A 469 -1.75 9.80 -14.92
C ALA A 469 -2.89 10.74 -14.48
N ALA A 470 -3.16 11.80 -15.23
CA ALA A 470 -4.31 12.68 -15.02
C ALA A 470 -5.63 12.01 -15.42
N ASP A 471 -5.63 11.26 -16.52
CA ASP A 471 -6.80 10.50 -16.98
C ASP A 471 -7.12 9.33 -16.05
N TRP A 472 -6.11 8.80 -15.39
CA TRP A 472 -6.23 7.64 -14.56
C TRP A 472 -7.15 7.83 -13.35
N ASN A 473 -7.06 8.93 -12.67
CA ASN A 473 -7.86 9.18 -11.48
C ASN A 473 -8.96 10.20 -11.70
N GLY A 474 -9.13 10.70 -12.92
CA GLY A 474 -10.20 11.63 -13.31
C GLY A 474 -10.29 12.90 -12.45
N ARG A 475 -9.44 13.02 -11.41
CA ARG A 475 -9.45 14.09 -10.42
C ARG A 475 -8.02 14.40 -10.00
N GLU A 476 -7.77 15.66 -9.74
CA GLU A 476 -6.46 16.13 -9.34
C GLU A 476 -6.04 15.53 -8.01
N TRP A 477 -5.01 14.71 -8.01
CA TRP A 477 -4.27 14.27 -6.82
C TRP A 477 -3.82 15.44 -5.94
N GLN A 478 -3.75 16.63 -6.51
CA GLN A 478 -3.38 17.86 -5.83
C GLN A 478 -4.22 18.14 -4.58
N ASN A 479 -5.45 17.64 -4.52
CA ASN A 479 -6.30 17.79 -3.35
C ASN A 479 -5.91 16.87 -2.18
N ASN A 480 -5.09 15.85 -2.40
CA ASN A 480 -4.65 14.93 -1.36
C ASN A 480 -3.38 15.36 -0.63
N GLU A 481 -2.66 16.36 -1.15
CA GLU A 481 -1.41 16.87 -0.54
C GLU A 481 -1.62 17.46 0.87
N GLY A 482 -2.85 17.80 1.24
CA GLY A 482 -3.21 18.28 2.56
C GLY A 482 -3.75 17.22 3.52
N MET A 483 -3.96 15.99 3.07
CA MET A 483 -4.81 15.07 3.82
C MET A 483 -4.11 14.29 4.92
N LEU A 484 -2.80 14.19 4.98
CA LEU A 484 -2.13 13.48 6.08
C LEU A 484 -0.78 14.10 6.37
N GLY A 485 -0.77 15.06 7.28
CA GLY A 485 0.47 15.53 7.90
C GLY A 485 1.51 15.98 6.89
N GLY A 486 1.08 16.49 5.76
CA GLY A 486 1.96 17.24 4.87
C GLY A 486 2.58 18.33 5.70
N ALA A 487 3.83 18.18 6.09
CA ALA A 487 4.56 19.23 6.76
C ALA A 487 4.56 20.42 5.82
N PHE A 488 3.73 21.43 6.12
CA PHE A 488 3.82 22.71 5.43
C PHE A 488 5.25 23.18 5.58
N THR A 489 5.94 23.38 4.49
CA THR A 489 7.22 24.05 4.59
C THR A 489 6.96 25.46 5.10
N LEU A 490 7.79 25.95 6.00
CA LEU A 490 7.72 27.33 6.48
C LEU A 490 7.71 28.36 5.33
N LYS A 491 8.13 27.97 4.14
CA LYS A 491 8.15 28.74 2.91
C LYS A 491 6.75 28.90 2.31
N GLU A 492 5.92 27.86 2.32
CA GLU A 492 4.53 27.89 1.84
C GLU A 492 3.63 28.69 2.77
N VAL A 493 3.85 28.56 4.07
CA VAL A 493 3.15 29.35 5.10
C VAL A 493 3.53 30.84 5.01
N ARG A 494 4.75 31.19 4.58
CA ARG A 494 5.19 32.58 4.45
C ARG A 494 4.48 33.39 3.35
N HIS A 495 3.96 32.72 2.35
CA HIS A 495 3.27 33.36 1.21
C HIS A 495 1.75 33.34 1.33
N ALA A 496 1.20 32.57 2.26
CA ALA A 496 -0.24 32.53 2.52
C ALA A 496 -0.62 33.53 3.62
N HIS A 497 -1.60 34.41 3.34
CA HIS A 497 -2.15 35.29 4.38
C HIS A 497 -3.01 34.53 5.40
N SER A 498 -3.51 33.38 5.03
CA SER A 498 -4.18 32.43 5.91
C SER A 498 -4.22 31.04 5.25
N VAL A 499 -4.06 30.01 6.05
CA VAL A 499 -4.28 28.63 5.65
C VAL A 499 -5.46 28.13 6.45
N SER A 500 -6.48 27.63 5.78
CA SER A 500 -7.63 26.98 6.40
C SER A 500 -7.42 25.47 6.34
N VAL A 501 -7.47 24.82 7.48
CA VAL A 501 -7.43 23.37 7.58
C VAL A 501 -8.82 22.90 7.93
N ASP A 502 -9.49 22.28 6.99
CA ASP A 502 -10.81 21.69 7.18
C ASP A 502 -10.65 20.21 7.47
N ALA A 503 -11.02 19.79 8.67
CA ALA A 503 -11.07 18.39 9.06
C ALA A 503 -12.54 17.93 9.06
N MET A 504 -12.86 17.00 8.20
CA MET A 504 -14.18 16.38 8.15
C MET A 504 -14.15 15.08 8.94
N ARG A 505 -15.01 14.98 9.94
CA ARG A 505 -15.17 13.78 10.75
C ARG A 505 -16.52 13.13 10.45
N TRP A 506 -16.48 11.93 9.92
CA TRP A 506 -17.63 11.04 9.88
C TRP A 506 -17.70 10.25 11.20
N TYR A 507 -18.66 10.55 12.03
CA TYR A 507 -18.95 9.74 13.20
C TYR A 507 -20.47 9.66 13.39
N TRP A 508 -21.03 8.50 13.18
CA TRP A 508 -22.34 8.16 13.66
C TRP A 508 -23.48 9.10 13.23
N ASN A 509 -23.70 9.28 11.95
CA ASN A 509 -24.76 10.14 11.39
C ASN A 509 -24.69 11.62 11.79
N ARG A 510 -23.51 12.14 12.13
CA ARG A 510 -23.31 13.55 12.43
C ARG A 510 -22.05 14.07 11.74
N GLU A 511 -22.22 15.01 10.85
CA GLU A 511 -21.12 15.77 10.27
C GLU A 511 -20.63 16.84 11.26
N LEU A 512 -19.35 16.83 11.58
CA LEU A 512 -18.68 17.89 12.31
C LEU A 512 -17.60 18.49 11.40
N HIS A 513 -17.83 19.71 10.95
CA HIS A 513 -16.84 20.47 10.19
C HIS A 513 -15.96 21.28 11.14
N TRP A 514 -14.64 21.13 10.98
CA TRP A 514 -13.66 21.87 11.73
C TRP A 514 -12.83 22.71 10.76
N SER A 515 -12.80 24.02 10.95
CA SER A 515 -11.91 24.89 10.18
C SER A 515 -10.91 25.55 11.14
N ILE A 516 -9.62 25.32 10.92
CA ILE A 516 -8.55 26.01 11.63
C ILE A 516 -7.94 27.03 10.66
N VAL A 517 -8.07 28.31 10.97
CA VAL A 517 -7.44 29.37 10.20
C VAL A 517 -6.15 29.78 10.92
N ILE A 518 -5.01 29.53 10.28
CA ILE A 518 -3.70 29.97 10.75
C ILE A 518 -3.42 31.34 10.15
N ARG A 519 -3.37 32.38 10.98
CA ARG A 519 -2.95 33.72 10.57
C ARG A 519 -1.49 33.95 10.91
N TYR A 520 -0.70 34.25 9.91
CA TYR A 520 0.68 34.65 10.06
C TYR A 520 0.79 36.17 10.24
N SER A 521 1.51 36.62 11.27
CA SER A 521 1.90 38.00 11.43
C SER A 521 3.28 38.22 10.81
N PRO A 522 3.48 39.26 9.99
CA PRO A 522 4.78 39.56 9.39
C PRO A 522 5.87 39.96 10.40
N ARG A 523 5.56 40.07 11.68
CA ARG A 523 6.57 40.29 12.73
C ARG A 523 7.06 38.94 13.31
N PRO A 524 8.37 38.72 13.46
CA PRO A 524 8.96 37.36 13.58
C PRO A 524 8.80 36.67 14.96
N LYS A 525 7.82 37.03 15.77
CA LYS A 525 7.71 36.48 17.14
C LYS A 525 6.35 35.89 17.54
N SER A 526 5.35 35.84 16.67
CA SER A 526 4.08 35.21 17.08
C SER A 526 3.31 34.58 15.94
N ILE A 527 2.89 33.33 16.13
CA ILE A 527 1.88 32.65 15.31
C ILE A 527 0.55 32.79 16.04
N GLN A 528 -0.46 33.36 15.39
CA GLN A 528 -1.83 33.39 15.91
C GLN A 528 -2.62 32.26 15.27
N LEU A 529 -3.06 31.30 16.08
CA LEU A 529 -4.03 30.30 15.68
C LEU A 529 -5.44 30.80 15.98
N VAL A 530 -6.25 30.94 14.94
CA VAL A 530 -7.67 31.29 15.07
C VAL A 530 -8.48 30.08 14.60
N GLY A 531 -9.09 29.38 15.55
CA GLY A 531 -9.95 28.24 15.26
C GLY A 531 -11.43 28.64 15.25
N TRP A 532 -12.17 28.16 14.27
CA TRP A 532 -13.61 28.28 14.17
C TRP A 532 -14.25 26.89 14.21
N PHE A 533 -15.28 26.75 15.02
CA PHE A 533 -16.07 25.55 15.09
C PHE A 533 -17.44 25.81 14.48
N THR A 534 -17.82 25.04 13.48
CA THR A 534 -19.20 24.97 13.05
C THR A 534 -19.65 23.53 13.14
N GLY A 535 -20.64 23.25 13.98
CA GLY A 535 -21.22 21.93 14.11
C GLY A 535 -22.74 22.02 14.14
N GLN A 536 -23.43 21.12 13.49
CA GLN A 536 -24.88 20.94 13.69
C GLN A 536 -25.10 19.83 14.71
N VAL A 537 -25.78 20.14 15.77
CA VAL A 537 -26.29 19.16 16.74
C VAL A 537 -27.79 19.38 16.83
N ASN A 538 -28.56 18.36 16.46
CA ASN A 538 -30.02 18.40 16.48
C ASN A 538 -30.65 19.60 15.74
N GLY A 539 -30.14 19.87 14.52
CA GLY A 539 -30.69 20.93 13.66
C GLY A 539 -30.32 22.37 14.05
N ARG A 540 -29.48 22.56 15.05
CA ARG A 540 -29.01 23.90 15.45
C ARG A 540 -27.53 24.11 15.14
N VAL A 541 -27.21 25.19 14.45
CA VAL A 541 -25.82 25.59 14.14
C VAL A 541 -25.20 26.27 15.37
N MET A 542 -24.10 25.71 15.86
CA MET A 542 -23.28 26.34 16.90
C MET A 542 -22.02 26.93 16.32
N LYS A 543 -21.80 28.23 16.48
CA LYS A 543 -20.58 28.95 16.12
C LYS A 543 -19.85 29.42 17.37
N ARG A 544 -18.61 28.98 17.57
CA ARG A 544 -17.75 29.52 18.64
C ARG A 544 -16.31 29.66 18.15
N GLY A 545 -15.69 30.82 18.35
CA GLY A 545 -14.30 31.09 17.95
C GLY A 545 -13.47 31.69 19.08
N ARG A 546 -12.13 31.47 19.07
CA ARG A 546 -11.14 32.12 19.97
C ARG A 546 -9.79 32.35 19.32
N VAL A 547 -9.11 33.40 19.81
CA VAL A 547 -7.73 33.77 19.48
C VAL A 547 -6.82 33.31 20.64
N PHE A 548 -5.71 32.68 20.32
CA PHE A 548 -4.67 32.31 21.28
C PHE A 548 -3.33 32.94 20.92
N HIS A 549 -2.68 33.49 21.95
CA HIS A 549 -1.28 33.88 21.91
C HIS A 549 -0.53 32.87 22.77
N GLN A 550 0.42 32.15 22.22
CA GLN A 550 1.25 31.29 23.05
C GLN A 550 2.59 30.88 22.43
N GLU A 551 3.60 30.76 23.28
CA GLU A 551 4.96 30.29 22.98
C GLU A 551 5.12 28.75 23.05
N ARG A 552 4.14 28.02 23.56
CA ARG A 552 4.10 26.54 23.58
C ARG A 552 2.68 26.01 23.41
N LEU A 553 2.46 25.27 22.36
CA LEU A 553 1.25 24.49 22.14
C LEU A 553 1.46 23.04 22.64
N ARG A 554 0.72 22.63 23.64
CA ARG A 554 0.52 21.21 23.95
C ARG A 554 -0.85 20.79 23.47
N CYS A 555 -0.87 19.81 22.62
CA CYS A 555 -2.10 19.22 22.09
C CYS A 555 -2.40 17.93 22.84
N ILE A 556 -3.62 17.80 23.32
CA ILE A 556 -4.15 16.57 23.92
C ILE A 556 -5.34 16.16 23.07
N VAL A 557 -5.25 15.00 22.45
CA VAL A 557 -6.34 14.37 21.71
C VAL A 557 -6.86 13.21 22.53
N PRO A 558 -8.16 13.06 22.66
CA PRO A 558 -8.73 11.84 23.23
C PRO A 558 -8.32 10.60 22.40
N PRO A 559 -8.14 9.43 23.01
CA PRO A 559 -7.57 8.24 22.37
C PRO A 559 -8.32 7.72 21.13
N ASN A 560 -9.52 8.19 20.87
CA ASN A 560 -10.42 7.69 19.83
C ASN A 560 -10.45 8.57 18.57
N LEU A 561 -9.44 9.46 18.36
CA LEU A 561 -9.46 10.50 17.32
C LEU A 561 -8.37 10.33 16.24
N TRP A 562 -7.90 9.11 16.00
CA TRP A 562 -6.65 8.86 15.26
C TRP A 562 -6.76 8.75 13.74
N SER A 563 -7.91 9.03 13.12
CA SER A 563 -8.01 8.91 11.67
C SER A 563 -8.96 9.93 11.07
N LEU A 564 -8.49 11.15 10.86
CA LEU A 564 -9.25 12.15 10.11
C LEU A 564 -8.42 12.69 8.95
N PRO A 565 -8.97 12.71 7.74
CA PRO A 565 -8.38 13.45 6.65
C PRO A 565 -8.46 14.96 6.94
N ILE A 566 -7.37 15.66 6.69
CA ILE A 566 -7.28 17.13 6.82
C ILE A 566 -7.12 17.70 5.42
N SER A 567 -8.07 18.50 4.96
CA SER A 567 -7.90 19.28 3.73
C SER A 567 -7.42 20.70 4.05
N VAL A 568 -6.56 21.23 3.19
CA VAL A 568 -6.03 22.59 3.33
C VAL A 568 -6.48 23.44 2.16
N THR A 569 -7.23 24.49 2.44
CA THR A 569 -7.64 25.47 1.43
C THR A 569 -6.96 26.80 1.68
N THR A 570 -6.25 27.31 0.68
CA THR A 570 -5.68 28.66 0.72
C THR A 570 -6.74 29.68 0.35
N ILE A 571 -7.08 30.57 1.27
CA ILE A 571 -8.06 31.64 1.02
C ILE A 571 -7.34 32.92 0.63
N GLY A 572 -7.51 33.33 -0.63
CA GLY A 572 -7.05 34.62 -1.11
C GLY A 572 -7.79 35.80 -0.45
N ASN A 573 -7.11 36.93 -0.34
CA ASN A 573 -7.59 38.16 0.32
C ASN A 573 -9.00 38.56 -0.09
N ARG A 574 -9.95 38.56 0.83
CA ARG A 574 -11.10 39.47 0.83
C ARG A 574 -11.16 40.23 2.14
N LYS A 575 -10.98 41.52 2.04
CA LYS A 575 -11.18 42.47 3.17
C LYS A 575 -12.63 42.37 3.63
N GLN A 576 -12.86 41.95 4.86
CA GLN A 576 -13.94 42.52 5.68
C GLN A 576 -13.65 42.32 7.17
N ARG A 577 -13.67 43.43 7.88
CA ARG A 577 -13.54 43.53 9.34
C ARG A 577 -14.86 43.15 10.01
N LYS A 578 -14.82 42.33 11.04
CA LYS A 578 -15.56 42.55 12.31
C LYS A 578 -14.97 41.69 13.40
N ARG A 579 -14.65 42.28 14.54
CA ARG A 579 -14.11 41.64 15.73
C ARG A 579 -15.25 41.07 16.58
N HIS A 580 -15.10 39.85 17.04
CA HIS A 580 -15.72 39.37 18.28
C HIS A 580 -14.82 38.34 18.96
N THR A 581 -14.68 38.50 20.29
CA THR A 581 -13.80 37.71 21.14
C THR A 581 -14.64 36.65 21.88
N MET A 582 -14.27 35.41 21.81
CA MET A 582 -14.81 34.35 22.69
C MET A 582 -13.77 33.30 23.06
N ARG A 583 -13.88 32.81 24.27
CA ARG A 583 -12.93 31.82 24.87
C ARG A 583 -13.44 30.40 24.82
N LYS A 584 -12.67 29.44 24.29
CA LYS A 584 -12.50 28.05 24.78
C LYS A 584 -11.31 27.34 24.11
N ARG A 585 -10.79 26.32 24.80
CA ARG A 585 -9.54 25.62 24.47
C ARG A 585 -9.67 24.79 23.20
N ILE A 586 -8.66 24.86 22.35
CA ILE A 586 -8.43 23.97 21.21
C ILE A 586 -7.20 23.15 21.54
N SER A 587 -7.27 21.88 21.33
CA SER A 587 -6.14 20.98 21.43
C SER A 587 -5.80 20.45 20.03
N CYS A 588 -4.58 20.71 19.55
CA CYS A 588 -4.07 20.19 18.28
C CYS A 588 -2.96 19.18 18.54
N VAL A 589 -2.90 18.14 17.76
CA VAL A 589 -1.74 17.28 17.68
C VAL A 589 -0.92 17.69 16.47
N CYS A 590 0.33 18.07 16.71
CA CYS A 590 1.34 18.06 15.65
C CYS A 590 1.98 16.67 15.63
N LEU A 591 1.95 16.04 14.50
CA LEU A 591 2.76 14.88 14.18
C LEU A 591 4.05 15.33 13.54
#